data_0966051eba267383aeaaa22171841033
#
_entry.id   0966051eba267383aeaaa22171841033
#
_cell.length_a   1.000
_cell.length_b   1.000
_cell.length_c   1.000
_cell.angle_alpha   90.00
_cell.angle_beta   90.00
_cell.angle_gamma   90.00
#
_symmetry.space_group_name_H-M   'P 1'
#
loop_
_entity.id
_entity.type
_entity.pdbx_description
1 polymer ?
#
loop_
_entity_poly.entity_id
_entity_poly.type
_entity_poly.pdbx_seq_one_letter_code
_entity_poly.pdbx_strand_id
1 'polypeptide(L)'
;MIPPASSPVLLLVNGPGELWGWGRPLAAALRRRGLEVRLRLLPCQFAGGEERLLLERLPSVRGEGPEGYAAFFLRGGTPAAAVVQLGGELGVGRRVAERWKAPLVCYTYGFKRGLERCDLVATAFNPMAAGLNGVRCEVVGDLVADALTLDRGPSPWGEAPSRGKNHCRLALFPGSRPAIRREARGFLQRLVETLRREGGEFFPVAVLSPAVDDVEAEQWREGGMLPWRGGAGTVLPGAHMALTQPGTNTLELLHCTTPGLVVVPDEFFDKIPLGGVAGLAKSLPGLGSFLRRRALDRWRGKFLSWPNRLAGGEIVWEAVGAVTLESLARRVRELWTDEVGREKMTRSLRELAEEIGPGAGAADRLAERIGEMAAGR
;
A
#
# COMPACT_ATOMS: atom_id res chain seq x y z
N MET A 1 30.51 -12.70 -10.02
CA MET A 1 31.19 -11.49 -10.53
C MET A 1 31.14 -10.42 -9.42
N ILE A 2 32.23 -9.70 -9.22
CA ILE A 2 32.26 -8.54 -8.29
C ILE A 2 31.71 -7.35 -9.08
N PRO A 3 30.73 -6.60 -8.54
CA PRO A 3 30.18 -5.44 -9.23
C PRO A 3 31.25 -4.33 -9.33
N PRO A 4 31.22 -3.49 -10.36
CA PRO A 4 32.08 -2.30 -10.44
C PRO A 4 31.86 -1.39 -9.23
N ALA A 5 32.88 -0.63 -8.82
CA ALA A 5 32.82 0.29 -7.66
C ALA A 5 31.70 1.35 -7.75
N SER A 6 31.20 1.64 -8.96
CA SER A 6 30.08 2.56 -9.23
C SER A 6 28.74 1.86 -9.44
N SER A 7 28.58 0.62 -8.97
CA SER A 7 27.34 -0.12 -9.19
C SER A 7 26.18 0.48 -8.37
N PRO A 8 24.96 0.54 -8.94
CA PRO A 8 23.80 1.11 -8.26
C PRO A 8 23.29 0.19 -7.14
N VAL A 9 22.51 0.76 -6.23
CA VAL A 9 21.58 0.01 -5.39
C VAL A 9 20.37 -0.40 -6.23
N LEU A 10 20.08 -1.69 -6.27
CA LEU A 10 18.95 -2.24 -7.05
C LEU A 10 17.74 -2.48 -6.15
N LEU A 11 16.68 -1.71 -6.34
CA LEU A 11 15.40 -1.91 -5.67
C LEU A 11 14.50 -2.81 -6.53
N LEU A 12 14.04 -3.92 -5.96
CA LEU A 12 13.11 -4.85 -6.59
C LEU A 12 11.70 -4.66 -6.00
N VAL A 13 10.74 -4.30 -6.83
CA VAL A 13 9.37 -3.93 -6.41
C VAL A 13 8.34 -4.71 -7.21
N ASN A 14 7.28 -5.15 -6.56
CA ASN A 14 6.30 -6.07 -7.17
C ASN A 14 5.03 -5.40 -7.69
N GLY A 15 4.56 -4.30 -7.11
CA GLY A 15 3.28 -3.70 -7.48
C GLY A 15 3.20 -2.19 -7.23
N PRO A 16 2.12 -1.54 -7.69
CA PRO A 16 2.01 -0.09 -7.61
C PRO A 16 1.99 0.43 -6.17
N GLY A 17 1.39 -0.31 -5.23
CA GLY A 17 1.36 0.07 -3.81
C GLY A 17 2.75 0.05 -3.17
N GLU A 18 3.52 -1.03 -3.39
CA GLU A 18 4.90 -1.14 -2.90
C GLU A 18 5.83 -0.13 -3.61
N LEU A 19 5.61 0.12 -4.91
CA LEU A 19 6.38 1.11 -5.64
C LEU A 19 6.19 2.51 -5.05
N TRP A 20 4.94 2.91 -4.84
CA TRP A 20 4.64 4.25 -4.37
C TRP A 20 4.85 4.44 -2.86
N GLY A 21 4.45 3.44 -2.06
CA GLY A 21 4.56 3.48 -0.60
C GLY A 21 5.94 3.14 -0.05
N TRP A 22 6.75 2.32 -0.75
CA TRP A 22 8.06 1.88 -0.25
C TRP A 22 9.20 2.26 -1.18
N GLY A 23 9.07 1.98 -2.46
CA GLY A 23 10.12 2.23 -3.46
C GLY A 23 10.45 3.72 -3.58
N ARG A 24 9.43 4.57 -3.68
CA ARG A 24 9.57 6.02 -3.82
C ARG A 24 10.34 6.67 -2.66
N PRO A 25 9.93 6.50 -1.39
CA PRO A 25 10.66 7.12 -0.27
C PRO A 25 12.07 6.58 -0.09
N LEU A 26 12.26 5.27 -0.24
CA LEU A 26 13.60 4.68 -0.11
C LEU A 26 14.54 5.14 -1.24
N ALA A 27 14.06 5.19 -2.48
CA ALA A 27 14.86 5.70 -3.59
C ALA A 27 15.26 7.16 -3.36
N ALA A 28 14.35 7.99 -2.87
CA ALA A 28 14.65 9.38 -2.52
C ALA A 28 15.73 9.48 -1.41
N ALA A 29 15.64 8.66 -0.36
CA ALA A 29 16.60 8.64 0.72
C ALA A 29 18.01 8.18 0.28
N LEU A 30 18.08 7.10 -0.51
CA LEU A 30 19.35 6.61 -1.08
C LEU A 30 20.01 7.67 -1.98
N ARG A 31 19.22 8.36 -2.79
CA ARG A 31 19.70 9.44 -3.66
C ARG A 31 20.23 10.63 -2.86
N ARG A 32 19.58 11.03 -1.75
CA ARG A 32 20.11 12.08 -0.85
C ARG A 32 21.48 11.73 -0.28
N ARG A 33 21.78 10.43 -0.14
CA ARG A 33 23.10 9.92 0.30
C ARG A 33 24.13 9.76 -0.84
N GLY A 34 23.77 10.22 -2.07
CA GLY A 34 24.68 10.16 -3.22
C GLY A 34 24.76 8.78 -3.89
N LEU A 35 23.90 7.83 -3.52
CA LEU A 35 23.89 6.49 -4.12
C LEU A 35 23.10 6.49 -5.43
N GLU A 36 23.65 5.83 -6.46
CA GLU A 36 22.88 5.57 -7.69
C GLU A 36 21.82 4.51 -7.38
N VAL A 37 20.58 4.78 -7.81
CA VAL A 37 19.46 3.87 -7.58
C VAL A 37 18.89 3.40 -8.91
N ARG A 38 18.74 2.10 -9.05
CA ARG A 38 17.92 1.49 -10.11
C ARG A 38 16.74 0.79 -9.49
N LEU A 39 15.57 0.99 -10.06
CA LEU A 39 14.34 0.36 -9.63
C LEU A 39 13.86 -0.60 -10.71
N ARG A 40 13.63 -1.85 -10.34
CA ARG A 40 13.14 -2.87 -11.24
C ARG A 40 11.80 -3.39 -10.78
N LEU A 41 10.84 -3.35 -11.70
CA LEU A 41 9.54 -3.97 -11.51
C LEU A 41 9.68 -5.48 -11.69
N LEU A 42 9.26 -6.22 -10.68
CA LEU A 42 9.19 -7.68 -10.77
C LEU A 42 7.98 -8.11 -11.61
N PRO A 43 8.10 -9.20 -12.38
CA PRO A 43 6.94 -9.77 -13.05
C PRO A 43 5.85 -10.10 -12.03
N CYS A 44 4.68 -9.54 -12.22
CA CYS A 44 3.52 -9.74 -11.37
C CYS A 44 2.33 -10.19 -12.24
N GLN A 45 1.71 -11.31 -11.89
CA GLN A 45 0.51 -11.79 -12.59
C GLN A 45 -0.68 -10.81 -12.52
N PHE A 46 -0.59 -9.80 -11.64
CA PHE A 46 -1.58 -8.75 -11.44
C PHE A 46 -1.11 -7.39 -11.95
N ALA A 47 -0.02 -7.35 -12.73
CA ALA A 47 0.47 -6.10 -13.31
C ALA A 47 -0.58 -5.50 -14.23
N GLY A 48 -0.89 -4.23 -14.03
CA GLY A 48 -1.86 -3.47 -14.82
C GLY A 48 -1.23 -2.53 -15.83
N GLY A 49 0.11 -2.45 -15.87
CA GLY A 49 0.85 -1.50 -16.73
C GLY A 49 1.09 -0.13 -16.10
N GLU A 50 0.32 0.26 -15.09
CA GLU A 50 0.47 1.55 -14.41
C GLU A 50 1.76 1.66 -13.60
N GLU A 51 2.32 0.53 -13.19
CA GLU A 51 3.61 0.47 -12.49
C GLU A 51 4.71 1.15 -13.30
N ARG A 52 4.66 1.02 -14.64
CA ARG A 52 5.59 1.67 -15.54
C ARG A 52 5.42 3.19 -15.57
N LEU A 53 4.17 3.66 -15.65
CA LEU A 53 3.85 5.08 -15.60
C LEU A 53 4.25 5.72 -14.26
N LEU A 54 4.06 4.99 -13.15
CA LEU A 54 4.52 5.44 -11.83
C LEU A 54 6.05 5.53 -11.77
N LEU A 55 6.74 4.57 -12.37
CA LEU A 55 8.19 4.54 -12.42
C LEU A 55 8.76 5.76 -13.17
N GLU A 56 8.15 6.14 -14.30
CA GLU A 56 8.51 7.32 -15.09
C GLU A 56 8.33 8.65 -14.31
N ARG A 57 7.47 8.65 -13.29
CA ARG A 57 7.24 9.80 -12.39
C ARG A 57 8.25 9.91 -11.26
N LEU A 58 9.13 8.93 -11.08
CA LEU A 58 10.16 8.98 -10.04
C LEU A 58 11.37 9.79 -10.53
N PRO A 59 11.66 10.96 -9.96
CA PRO A 59 12.74 11.81 -10.41
C PRO A 59 14.09 11.12 -10.16
N SER A 60 14.93 11.12 -11.18
CA SER A 60 16.32 10.66 -11.10
C SER A 60 16.51 9.17 -10.71
N VAL A 61 15.50 8.33 -10.91
CA VAL A 61 15.59 6.89 -10.76
C VAL A 61 15.55 6.24 -12.14
N ARG A 62 16.55 5.41 -12.45
CA ARG A 62 16.47 4.60 -13.68
C ARG A 62 15.56 3.41 -13.42
N GLY A 63 14.41 3.42 -14.09
CA GLY A 63 13.43 2.37 -14.01
C GLY A 63 13.58 1.34 -15.11
N GLU A 64 13.46 0.06 -14.74
CA GLU A 64 13.41 -1.06 -15.67
C GLU A 64 12.04 -1.74 -15.56
N GLY A 65 11.39 -1.95 -16.71
CA GLY A 65 10.07 -2.53 -16.78
C GLY A 65 10.01 -4.01 -16.38
N PRO A 66 8.80 -4.56 -16.25
CA PRO A 66 8.64 -5.97 -15.97
C PRO A 66 9.10 -6.77 -17.19
N GLU A 67 10.24 -7.43 -17.07
CA GLU A 67 10.65 -8.48 -18.00
C GLU A 67 10.13 -9.83 -17.50
N GLY A 68 9.83 -10.76 -18.40
CA GLY A 68 9.53 -12.12 -18.01
C GLY A 68 10.69 -12.72 -17.19
N TYR A 69 10.41 -13.59 -16.23
CA TYR A 69 11.44 -14.20 -15.37
C TYR A 69 12.58 -14.81 -16.18
N ALA A 70 12.26 -15.52 -17.30
CA ALA A 70 13.26 -16.11 -18.14
C ALA A 70 14.21 -15.07 -18.76
N ALA A 71 13.68 -13.98 -19.33
CA ALA A 71 14.49 -12.92 -19.92
C ALA A 71 15.36 -12.23 -18.87
N PHE A 72 14.82 -12.00 -17.66
CA PHE A 72 15.58 -11.44 -16.55
C PHE A 72 16.79 -12.30 -16.17
N PHE A 73 16.60 -13.62 -16.05
CA PHE A 73 17.68 -14.53 -15.68
C PHE A 73 18.69 -14.77 -16.81
N LEU A 74 18.24 -14.82 -18.06
CA LEU A 74 19.12 -15.03 -19.23
C LEU A 74 20.03 -13.82 -19.47
N ARG A 75 19.53 -12.60 -19.34
CA ARG A 75 20.32 -11.37 -19.50
C ARG A 75 21.22 -11.04 -18.31
N GLY A 76 21.12 -11.81 -17.25
CA GLY A 76 22.03 -11.72 -16.12
C GLY A 76 21.76 -10.65 -15.09
N GLY A 77 20.69 -9.88 -15.25
CA GLY A 77 20.31 -8.81 -14.35
C GLY A 77 21.27 -7.60 -14.41
N THR A 78 20.93 -6.58 -13.63
CA THR A 78 21.74 -5.36 -13.47
C THR A 78 22.81 -5.57 -12.42
N PRO A 79 24.08 -5.18 -12.63
CA PRO A 79 25.08 -5.12 -11.57
C PRO A 79 24.56 -4.29 -10.40
N ALA A 80 24.79 -4.75 -9.18
CA ALA A 80 24.30 -4.06 -7.99
C ALA A 80 25.33 -4.05 -6.88
N ALA A 81 25.48 -2.89 -6.21
CA ALA A 81 26.23 -2.78 -4.97
C ALA A 81 25.47 -3.38 -3.79
N ALA A 82 24.15 -3.27 -3.81
CA ALA A 82 23.23 -3.94 -2.89
C ALA A 82 21.92 -4.25 -3.62
N VAL A 83 21.25 -5.33 -3.24
CA VAL A 83 19.91 -5.71 -3.75
C VAL A 83 18.91 -5.55 -2.63
N VAL A 84 17.87 -4.76 -2.85
CA VAL A 84 16.82 -4.50 -1.87
C VAL A 84 15.49 -5.04 -2.39
N GLN A 85 14.93 -6.00 -1.70
CA GLN A 85 13.64 -6.61 -2.04
C GLN A 85 12.52 -5.89 -1.27
N LEU A 86 11.66 -5.20 -2.02
CA LEU A 86 10.48 -4.51 -1.52
C LEU A 86 9.22 -5.21 -2.09
N GLY A 87 8.67 -6.15 -1.33
CA GLY A 87 7.55 -6.95 -1.81
C GLY A 87 7.95 -8.14 -2.69
N GLY A 88 6.97 -8.92 -3.13
CA GLY A 88 7.16 -10.12 -3.97
C GLY A 88 7.91 -11.27 -3.29
N GLU A 89 8.27 -12.27 -4.08
CA GLU A 89 8.97 -13.48 -3.65
C GLU A 89 10.49 -13.25 -3.60
N LEU A 90 11.15 -13.65 -2.51
CA LEU A 90 12.60 -13.45 -2.29
C LEU A 90 13.49 -14.17 -3.29
N GLY A 91 12.97 -15.18 -3.97
CA GLY A 91 13.77 -16.00 -4.89
C GLY A 91 14.44 -15.21 -6.02
N VAL A 92 13.84 -14.13 -6.48
CA VAL A 92 14.42 -13.23 -7.50
C VAL A 92 15.56 -12.43 -6.93
N GLY A 93 15.31 -11.72 -5.81
CA GLY A 93 16.33 -10.90 -5.14
C GLY A 93 17.56 -11.72 -4.77
N ARG A 94 17.34 -12.91 -4.21
CA ARG A 94 18.41 -13.83 -3.86
C ARG A 94 19.29 -14.19 -5.06
N ARG A 95 18.70 -14.60 -6.18
CA ARG A 95 19.49 -14.99 -7.38
C ARG A 95 20.29 -13.82 -7.94
N VAL A 96 19.75 -12.61 -7.89
CA VAL A 96 20.48 -11.40 -8.32
C VAL A 96 21.63 -11.10 -7.36
N ALA A 97 21.38 -11.16 -6.05
CA ALA A 97 22.37 -10.94 -5.02
C ALA A 97 23.52 -11.96 -5.11
N GLU A 98 23.20 -13.26 -5.24
CA GLU A 98 24.18 -14.33 -5.42
C GLU A 98 25.04 -14.13 -6.68
N ARG A 99 24.42 -13.75 -7.82
CA ARG A 99 25.13 -13.51 -9.08
C ARG A 99 26.16 -12.40 -8.97
N TRP A 100 25.80 -11.30 -8.33
CA TRP A 100 26.66 -10.13 -8.20
C TRP A 100 27.44 -10.10 -6.89
N LYS A 101 27.31 -11.16 -6.08
CA LYS A 101 27.85 -11.23 -4.71
C LYS A 101 27.45 -9.99 -3.86
N ALA A 102 26.29 -9.42 -4.14
CA ALA A 102 25.76 -8.22 -3.50
C ALA A 102 24.99 -8.59 -2.23
N PRO A 103 25.00 -7.75 -1.17
CA PRO A 103 24.16 -7.98 -0.01
C PRO A 103 22.69 -7.93 -0.41
N LEU A 104 21.91 -8.83 0.20
CA LEU A 104 20.47 -8.91 0.04
C LEU A 104 19.78 -8.30 1.26
N VAL A 105 19.06 -7.22 1.03
CA VAL A 105 18.23 -6.56 2.03
C VAL A 105 16.76 -6.85 1.72
N CYS A 106 15.96 -7.19 2.73
CA CYS A 106 14.53 -7.36 2.59
C CYS A 106 13.77 -6.44 3.57
N TYR A 107 12.89 -5.58 3.05
CA TYR A 107 11.90 -4.88 3.87
C TYR A 107 10.56 -5.60 3.77
N THR A 108 9.92 -5.90 4.91
CA THR A 108 8.68 -6.68 4.94
C THR A 108 7.83 -6.39 6.16
N TYR A 109 6.51 -6.51 6.04
CA TYR A 109 5.54 -6.46 7.15
C TYR A 109 5.20 -7.83 7.72
N GLY A 110 5.73 -8.90 7.17
CA GLY A 110 5.42 -10.23 7.63
C GLY A 110 6.38 -11.28 7.11
N PHE A 111 6.24 -12.48 7.65
CA PHE A 111 7.10 -13.60 7.31
C PHE A 111 7.06 -13.92 5.82
N LYS A 112 8.23 -14.17 5.26
CA LYS A 112 8.46 -14.72 3.92
C LYS A 112 9.43 -15.89 4.01
N ARG A 113 9.23 -16.87 3.15
CA ARG A 113 10.15 -17.99 3.06
C ARG A 113 11.50 -17.51 2.52
N GLY A 114 12.58 -17.82 3.23
CA GLY A 114 13.94 -17.47 2.82
C GLY A 114 14.49 -16.18 3.42
N LEU A 115 13.79 -15.54 4.38
CA LEU A 115 14.27 -14.36 5.11
C LEU A 115 15.61 -14.61 5.81
N GLU A 116 15.85 -15.83 6.28
CA GLU A 116 17.09 -16.26 6.93
C GLU A 116 18.34 -16.19 6.03
N ARG A 117 18.12 -15.95 4.73
CA ARG A 117 19.19 -15.83 3.71
C ARG A 117 19.46 -14.38 3.32
N CYS A 118 18.77 -13.43 3.94
CA CYS A 118 19.04 -12.01 3.74
C CYS A 118 20.16 -11.56 4.67
N ASP A 119 21.03 -10.69 4.18
CA ASP A 119 22.07 -10.07 5.00
C ASP A 119 21.47 -9.04 5.97
N LEU A 120 20.33 -8.44 5.60
CA LEU A 120 19.52 -7.58 6.44
C LEU A 120 18.04 -7.82 6.18
N VAL A 121 17.29 -8.12 7.23
CA VAL A 121 15.82 -8.07 7.24
C VAL A 121 15.38 -6.83 8.01
N ALA A 122 14.56 -6.01 7.40
CA ALA A 122 14.02 -4.80 8.01
C ALA A 122 12.48 -4.84 8.02
N THR A 123 11.89 -4.25 9.05
CA THR A 123 10.43 -4.17 9.19
C THR A 123 10.01 -2.85 9.84
N ALA A 124 8.71 -2.57 9.83
CA ALA A 124 8.19 -1.29 10.31
C ALA A 124 8.15 -1.20 11.83
N PHE A 125 7.57 -2.18 12.52
CA PHE A 125 7.22 -2.08 13.93
C PHE A 125 7.57 -3.34 14.71
N ASN A 126 7.76 -3.21 16.02
CA ASN A 126 8.05 -4.33 16.91
C ASN A 126 7.03 -5.49 16.81
N PRO A 127 5.70 -5.26 16.76
CA PRO A 127 4.76 -6.35 16.57
C PRO A 127 4.92 -7.10 15.25
N MET A 128 5.36 -6.42 14.18
CA MET A 128 5.67 -7.06 12.90
C MET A 128 6.96 -7.89 13.00
N ALA A 129 7.98 -7.40 13.71
CA ALA A 129 9.22 -8.14 13.97
C ALA A 129 8.95 -9.44 14.72
N ALA A 130 8.11 -9.42 15.73
CA ALA A 130 7.68 -10.62 16.48
C ALA A 130 7.02 -11.66 15.57
N GLY A 131 6.31 -11.22 14.51
CA GLY A 131 5.66 -12.09 13.52
C GLY A 131 6.62 -12.76 12.51
N LEU A 132 7.93 -12.51 12.56
CA LEU A 132 8.92 -13.06 11.60
C LEU A 132 9.50 -14.42 12.02
N ASN A 133 8.85 -15.14 12.95
CA ASN A 133 9.22 -16.50 13.34
C ASN A 133 10.69 -16.64 13.78
N GLY A 134 11.20 -15.69 14.58
CA GLY A 134 12.55 -15.72 15.11
C GLY A 134 13.66 -15.30 14.14
N VAL A 135 13.33 -14.88 12.94
CA VAL A 135 14.31 -14.29 12.02
C VAL A 135 14.81 -12.96 12.61
N ARG A 136 16.15 -12.83 12.72
CA ARG A 136 16.76 -11.58 13.18
C ARG A 136 16.42 -10.45 12.21
N CYS A 137 15.86 -9.36 12.71
CA CYS A 137 15.48 -8.21 11.90
C CYS A 137 15.74 -6.90 12.64
N GLU A 138 15.83 -5.81 11.88
CA GLU A 138 15.91 -4.44 12.39
C GLU A 138 14.55 -3.75 12.21
N VAL A 139 14.09 -3.08 13.26
CA VAL A 139 12.88 -2.24 13.19
C VAL A 139 13.32 -0.85 12.75
N VAL A 140 13.06 -0.52 11.51
CA VAL A 140 13.52 0.74 10.89
C VAL A 140 12.41 1.80 10.79
N GLY A 141 11.17 1.45 11.12
CA GLY A 141 10.00 2.29 10.92
C GLY A 141 9.28 2.02 9.61
N ASP A 142 8.23 2.80 9.34
CA ASP A 142 7.33 2.54 8.23
C ASP A 142 7.59 3.45 7.02
N LEU A 143 7.99 2.83 5.91
CA LEU A 143 8.19 3.54 4.64
C LEU A 143 6.91 4.24 4.13
N VAL A 144 5.72 3.78 4.53
CA VAL A 144 4.44 4.44 4.19
C VAL A 144 4.34 5.81 4.87
N ALA A 145 4.82 5.94 6.11
CA ALA A 145 4.86 7.24 6.78
C ALA A 145 5.74 8.24 6.02
N ASP A 146 6.91 7.79 5.54
CA ASP A 146 7.79 8.63 4.72
C ASP A 146 7.16 8.95 3.34
N ALA A 147 6.42 8.01 2.76
CA ALA A 147 5.71 8.24 1.51
C ALA A 147 4.66 9.35 1.64
N LEU A 148 3.92 9.39 2.76
CA LEU A 148 2.94 10.46 3.04
C LEU A 148 3.60 11.84 3.10
N THR A 149 4.82 11.95 3.64
CA THR A 149 5.55 13.24 3.72
C THR A 149 6.03 13.73 2.35
N LEU A 150 6.14 12.83 1.38
CA LEU A 150 6.50 13.15 -0.01
C LEU A 150 5.31 13.61 -0.84
N ASP A 151 4.08 13.38 -0.38
CA ASP A 151 2.88 13.89 -1.02
C ASP A 151 2.78 15.39 -0.75
N ARG A 152 2.94 16.17 -1.81
CA ARG A 152 2.96 17.64 -1.74
C ARG A 152 1.91 18.24 -2.67
N GLY A 153 1.42 19.39 -2.30
CA GLY A 153 0.43 20.11 -3.07
C GLY A 153 -0.74 20.60 -2.23
N PRO A 154 -1.73 21.23 -2.86
CA PRO A 154 -2.94 21.68 -2.18
C PRO A 154 -3.73 20.48 -1.66
N SER A 155 -4.59 20.73 -0.69
CA SER A 155 -5.56 19.75 -0.23
C SER A 155 -6.82 19.80 -1.10
N PRO A 156 -7.49 18.67 -1.42
CA PRO A 156 -8.75 18.66 -2.17
C PRO A 156 -9.89 19.35 -1.42
N TRP A 157 -9.76 19.52 -0.13
CA TRP A 157 -10.80 20.08 0.72
C TRP A 157 -11.03 21.57 0.49
N GLY A 158 -10.11 22.28 -0.19
CA GLY A 158 -10.31 23.66 -0.66
C GLY A 158 -11.39 23.78 -1.74
N GLU A 159 -11.69 22.69 -2.47
CA GLU A 159 -12.77 22.63 -3.45
C GLU A 159 -14.13 22.29 -2.82
N ALA A 160 -14.14 21.90 -1.54
CA ALA A 160 -15.40 21.62 -0.83
C ALA A 160 -16.28 22.87 -0.76
N PRO A 161 -17.59 22.72 -0.98
CA PRO A 161 -18.51 23.87 -0.88
C PRO A 161 -18.39 24.57 0.47
N SER A 162 -18.18 25.87 0.43
CA SER A 162 -18.09 26.70 1.63
C SER A 162 -19.44 26.88 2.36
N ARG A 163 -20.54 26.44 1.75
CA ARG A 163 -21.88 26.48 2.31
C ARG A 163 -22.17 25.25 3.15
N GLY A 164 -22.16 25.43 4.46
CA GLY A 164 -22.57 24.42 5.45
C GLY A 164 -21.39 23.84 6.21
N LYS A 165 -21.31 24.09 7.51
CA LYS A 165 -20.32 23.49 8.41
C LYS A 165 -20.48 21.96 8.59
N ASN A 166 -21.44 21.35 7.89
CA ASN A 166 -21.87 19.97 8.09
C ASN A 166 -21.55 19.00 6.94
N HIS A 167 -20.67 19.37 5.99
CA HIS A 167 -20.26 18.43 4.96
C HIS A 167 -19.22 17.45 5.50
N CYS A 168 -19.52 16.16 5.38
CA CYS A 168 -18.56 15.10 5.66
C CYS A 168 -17.51 15.03 4.56
N ARG A 169 -16.27 15.36 4.88
CA ARG A 169 -15.10 15.14 4.00
C ARG A 169 -14.73 13.67 4.03
N LEU A 170 -15.19 12.93 3.02
CA LEU A 170 -15.06 11.47 2.92
C LEU A 170 -13.97 11.09 1.92
N ALA A 171 -12.86 10.53 2.41
CA ALA A 171 -11.81 9.98 1.57
C ALA A 171 -12.16 8.53 1.16
N LEU A 172 -12.09 8.23 -0.13
CA LEU A 172 -12.42 6.92 -0.69
C LEU A 172 -11.18 6.32 -1.35
N PHE A 173 -10.77 5.14 -0.91
CA PHE A 173 -9.61 4.41 -1.44
C PHE A 173 -10.05 3.21 -2.27
N PRO A 174 -10.17 3.36 -3.59
CA PRO A 174 -10.69 2.29 -4.46
C PRO A 174 -9.67 1.19 -4.76
N GLY A 175 -8.45 1.34 -4.28
CA GLY A 175 -7.34 0.42 -4.55
C GLY A 175 -6.40 0.90 -5.64
N SER A 176 -5.17 0.38 -5.62
CA SER A 176 -4.06 0.83 -6.49
C SER A 176 -4.03 0.16 -7.86
N ARG A 177 -4.72 -0.99 -8.06
CA ARG A 177 -4.70 -1.74 -9.31
C ARG A 177 -5.88 -1.37 -10.21
N PRO A 178 -5.66 -1.19 -11.55
CA PRO A 178 -6.72 -0.76 -12.48
C PRO A 178 -7.97 -1.63 -12.45
N ALA A 179 -7.81 -2.96 -12.40
CA ALA A 179 -8.94 -3.89 -12.38
C ALA A 179 -9.78 -3.76 -11.10
N ILE A 180 -9.12 -3.62 -9.94
CA ILE A 180 -9.82 -3.42 -8.65
C ILE A 180 -10.51 -2.06 -8.64
N ARG A 181 -9.84 -1.03 -9.11
CA ARG A 181 -10.34 0.36 -9.14
C ARG A 181 -11.57 0.52 -10.01
N ARG A 182 -11.61 -0.13 -11.20
CA ARG A 182 -12.80 -0.14 -12.07
C ARG A 182 -14.03 -0.72 -11.38
N GLU A 183 -13.85 -1.83 -10.68
CA GLU A 183 -14.95 -2.46 -9.93
C GLU A 183 -15.39 -1.59 -8.75
N ALA A 184 -14.41 -1.09 -7.99
CA ALA A 184 -14.67 -0.23 -6.85
C ALA A 184 -15.41 1.05 -7.27
N ARG A 185 -15.16 1.59 -8.48
CA ARG A 185 -15.83 2.79 -8.97
C ARG A 185 -17.34 2.63 -9.00
N GLY A 186 -17.84 1.59 -9.65
CA GLY A 186 -19.30 1.36 -9.72
C GLY A 186 -19.94 1.15 -8.35
N PHE A 187 -19.27 0.46 -7.46
CA PHE A 187 -19.73 0.27 -6.08
C PHE A 187 -19.76 1.58 -5.30
N LEU A 188 -18.67 2.35 -5.34
CA LEU A 188 -18.55 3.61 -4.63
C LEU A 188 -19.49 4.68 -5.20
N GLN A 189 -19.75 4.68 -6.51
CA GLN A 189 -20.76 5.54 -7.12
C GLN A 189 -22.14 5.27 -6.52
N ARG A 190 -22.58 4.00 -6.51
CA ARG A 190 -23.87 3.63 -5.90
C ARG A 190 -23.93 3.96 -4.40
N LEU A 191 -22.80 3.83 -3.68
CA LEU A 191 -22.72 4.23 -2.27
C LEU A 191 -22.93 5.73 -2.11
N VAL A 192 -22.25 6.56 -2.92
CA VAL A 192 -22.37 8.02 -2.89
C VAL A 192 -23.80 8.46 -3.24
N GLU A 193 -24.41 7.84 -4.24
CA GLU A 193 -25.82 8.09 -4.61
C GLU A 193 -26.77 7.74 -3.45
N THR A 194 -26.54 6.61 -2.77
CA THR A 194 -27.32 6.20 -1.60
C THR A 194 -27.17 7.18 -0.45
N LEU A 195 -25.94 7.60 -0.14
CA LEU A 195 -25.67 8.59 0.92
C LEU A 195 -26.38 9.92 0.64
N ARG A 196 -26.38 10.39 -0.62
CA ARG A 196 -27.07 11.63 -1.02
C ARG A 196 -28.59 11.51 -0.93
N ARG A 197 -29.16 10.40 -1.42
CA ARG A 197 -30.59 10.15 -1.38
C ARG A 197 -31.14 10.13 0.06
N GLU A 198 -30.32 9.69 1.00
CA GLU A 198 -30.69 9.63 2.42
C GLU A 198 -30.43 10.94 3.17
N GLY A 199 -30.16 12.05 2.45
CA GLY A 199 -30.05 13.40 3.00
C GLY A 199 -28.71 13.75 3.65
N GLY A 200 -27.66 12.95 3.39
CA GLY A 200 -26.30 13.23 3.90
C GLY A 200 -25.55 14.22 3.00
N GLU A 201 -24.98 15.25 3.62
CA GLU A 201 -24.07 16.17 2.93
C GLU A 201 -22.65 15.60 2.98
N PHE A 202 -22.27 14.86 1.93
CA PHE A 202 -20.95 14.26 1.79
C PHE A 202 -20.19 14.91 0.64
N PHE A 203 -18.91 15.19 0.88
CA PHE A 203 -17.94 15.58 -0.14
C PHE A 203 -16.96 14.42 -0.34
N PRO A 204 -17.25 13.50 -1.28
CA PRO A 204 -16.44 12.33 -1.52
C PRO A 204 -15.24 12.66 -2.41
N VAL A 205 -14.04 12.28 -1.97
CA VAL A 205 -12.80 12.39 -2.71
C VAL A 205 -12.27 10.99 -3.00
N ALA A 206 -12.14 10.62 -4.27
CA ALA A 206 -11.52 9.36 -4.69
C ALA A 206 -10.00 9.54 -4.74
N VAL A 207 -9.28 8.90 -3.81
CA VAL A 207 -7.81 8.92 -3.75
C VAL A 207 -7.27 7.93 -4.76
N LEU A 208 -6.76 8.44 -5.87
CA LEU A 208 -6.34 7.66 -7.02
C LEU A 208 -4.82 7.59 -7.14
N SER A 209 -4.34 6.53 -7.82
CA SER A 209 -2.94 6.46 -8.24
C SER A 209 -2.57 7.68 -9.09
N PRO A 210 -1.37 8.26 -8.91
CA PRO A 210 -0.89 9.31 -9.81
C PRO A 210 -0.84 8.89 -11.28
N ALA A 211 -0.77 7.58 -11.57
CA ALA A 211 -0.75 7.05 -12.93
C ALA A 211 -2.11 7.07 -13.64
N VAL A 212 -3.21 7.35 -12.92
CA VAL A 212 -4.55 7.45 -13.50
C VAL A 212 -4.58 8.58 -14.51
N ASP A 213 -5.07 8.30 -15.72
CA ASP A 213 -5.24 9.28 -16.81
C ASP A 213 -6.46 10.19 -16.58
N ASP A 214 -6.60 11.19 -17.47
CA ASP A 214 -7.69 12.15 -17.36
C ASP A 214 -9.05 11.54 -17.71
N VAL A 215 -9.07 10.52 -18.59
CA VAL A 215 -10.30 9.82 -18.97
C VAL A 215 -10.86 9.06 -17.78
N GLU A 216 -10.03 8.28 -17.09
CA GLU A 216 -10.46 7.59 -15.87
C GLU A 216 -10.81 8.59 -14.76
N ALA A 217 -10.05 9.68 -14.60
CA ALA A 217 -10.36 10.72 -13.62
C ALA A 217 -11.73 11.35 -13.86
N GLU A 218 -12.09 11.64 -15.14
CA GLU A 218 -13.40 12.17 -15.46
C GLU A 218 -14.53 11.20 -15.14
N GLN A 219 -14.35 9.91 -15.36
CA GLN A 219 -15.34 8.90 -14.99
C GLN A 219 -15.59 8.84 -13.47
N TRP A 220 -14.60 9.19 -12.64
CA TRP A 220 -14.80 9.34 -11.19
C TRP A 220 -15.62 10.59 -10.86
N ARG A 221 -15.38 11.69 -11.60
CA ARG A 221 -16.14 12.96 -11.44
C ARG A 221 -17.60 12.79 -11.85
N GLU A 222 -17.85 12.14 -12.99
CA GLU A 222 -19.21 11.78 -13.44
C GLU A 222 -19.93 10.89 -12.42
N GLY A 223 -19.21 10.02 -11.71
CA GLY A 223 -19.71 9.23 -10.57
C GLY A 223 -19.92 10.04 -9.30
N GLY A 224 -19.78 11.37 -9.34
CA GLY A 224 -20.03 12.27 -8.22
C GLY A 224 -18.94 12.29 -7.15
N MET A 225 -17.72 11.87 -7.47
CA MET A 225 -16.57 11.88 -6.57
C MET A 225 -15.48 12.78 -7.15
N LEU A 226 -14.83 13.59 -6.33
CA LEU A 226 -13.67 14.36 -6.78
C LEU A 226 -12.47 13.42 -6.96
N PRO A 227 -11.95 13.24 -8.20
CA PRO A 227 -10.75 12.45 -8.40
C PRO A 227 -9.51 13.19 -7.89
N TRP A 228 -8.70 12.53 -7.07
CA TRP A 228 -7.51 13.13 -6.50
C TRP A 228 -6.28 12.27 -6.71
N ARG A 229 -5.27 12.82 -7.39
CA ARG A 229 -4.01 12.15 -7.74
C ARG A 229 -2.80 12.68 -6.94
N GLY A 230 -3.06 13.55 -5.96
CA GLY A 230 -2.03 14.20 -5.15
C GLY A 230 -1.47 13.37 -3.99
N GLY A 231 -2.00 12.15 -3.81
CA GLY A 231 -1.59 11.24 -2.74
C GLY A 231 -2.38 11.37 -1.45
N ALA A 232 -2.29 10.34 -0.61
CA ALA A 232 -3.03 10.24 0.65
C ALA A 232 -2.60 11.29 1.69
N GLY A 233 -1.32 11.69 1.67
CA GLY A 233 -0.78 12.68 2.59
C GLY A 233 -1.38 14.09 2.44
N THR A 234 -1.97 14.42 1.28
CA THR A 234 -2.68 15.69 1.05
C THR A 234 -4.19 15.60 1.34
N VAL A 235 -4.72 14.37 1.48
CA VAL A 235 -6.16 14.11 1.67
C VAL A 235 -6.47 13.79 3.12
N LEU A 236 -5.79 12.80 3.71
CA LEU A 236 -6.15 12.25 5.02
C LEU A 236 -6.12 13.26 6.16
N PRO A 237 -5.12 14.17 6.27
CA PRO A 237 -5.08 15.13 7.38
C PRO A 237 -6.31 16.06 7.47
N GLY A 238 -7.01 16.23 6.35
CA GLY A 238 -8.23 17.07 6.31
C GLY A 238 -9.52 16.28 6.18
N ALA A 239 -9.47 14.95 6.05
CA ALA A 239 -10.65 14.11 5.99
C ALA A 239 -11.31 13.93 7.36
N HIS A 240 -12.64 13.89 7.42
CA HIS A 240 -13.35 13.49 8.63
C HIS A 240 -13.35 11.99 8.84
N MET A 241 -13.33 11.22 7.75
CA MET A 241 -13.22 9.78 7.74
C MET A 241 -12.77 9.26 6.39
N ALA A 242 -12.34 8.01 6.35
CA ALA A 242 -11.98 7.31 5.13
C ALA A 242 -12.69 5.96 5.01
N LEU A 243 -12.99 5.56 3.77
CA LEU A 243 -13.44 4.22 3.41
C LEU A 243 -12.36 3.56 2.55
N THR A 244 -11.87 2.41 2.96
CA THR A 244 -10.78 1.72 2.29
C THR A 244 -10.97 0.21 2.25
N GLN A 245 -10.14 -0.46 1.45
CA GLN A 245 -9.95 -1.91 1.47
C GLN A 245 -8.76 -2.27 2.35
N PRO A 246 -8.62 -3.53 2.82
CA PRO A 246 -7.42 -3.99 3.52
C PRO A 246 -6.17 -3.80 2.66
N GLY A 247 -5.10 -3.32 3.27
CA GLY A 247 -3.83 -3.08 2.59
C GLY A 247 -3.00 -2.02 3.29
N THR A 248 -1.97 -1.52 2.60
CA THR A 248 -1.08 -0.45 3.09
C THR A 248 -1.82 0.85 3.37
N ASN A 249 -2.94 1.11 2.70
CA ASN A 249 -3.78 2.28 2.94
C ASN A 249 -4.27 2.38 4.40
N THR A 250 -4.41 1.24 5.08
CA THR A 250 -4.80 1.24 6.50
C THR A 250 -3.68 1.72 7.42
N LEU A 251 -2.41 1.65 7.00
CA LEU A 251 -1.29 2.31 7.67
C LEU A 251 -1.28 3.83 7.40
N GLU A 252 -1.72 4.25 6.21
CA GLU A 252 -1.90 5.67 5.93
C GLU A 252 -2.94 6.29 6.88
N LEU A 253 -4.05 5.57 7.18
CA LEU A 253 -5.02 6.00 8.21
C LEU A 253 -4.38 6.11 9.58
N LEU A 254 -3.54 5.15 9.96
CA LEU A 254 -2.83 5.15 11.24
C LEU A 254 -1.92 6.37 11.37
N HIS A 255 -1.06 6.60 10.37
CA HIS A 255 -0.11 7.72 10.40
C HIS A 255 -0.76 9.10 10.34
N CYS A 256 -1.92 9.20 9.69
CA CYS A 256 -2.70 10.44 9.65
C CYS A 256 -3.76 10.53 10.76
N THR A 257 -3.86 9.51 11.62
CA THR A 257 -4.87 9.41 12.70
C THR A 257 -6.31 9.66 12.21
N THR A 258 -6.59 9.23 10.96
CA THR A 258 -7.88 9.46 10.31
C THR A 258 -8.83 8.31 10.60
N PRO A 259 -10.03 8.56 11.15
CA PRO A 259 -11.05 7.53 11.36
C PRO A 259 -11.37 6.79 10.06
N GLY A 260 -11.57 5.48 10.13
CA GLY A 260 -11.74 4.67 8.93
C GLY A 260 -12.69 3.52 9.05
N LEU A 261 -13.26 3.16 7.90
CA LEU A 261 -14.01 1.93 7.68
C LEU A 261 -13.25 1.09 6.66
N VAL A 262 -13.01 -0.17 7.00
CA VAL A 262 -12.31 -1.12 6.13
C VAL A 262 -13.33 -2.16 5.65
N VAL A 263 -13.53 -2.24 4.33
CA VAL A 263 -14.63 -3.01 3.77
C VAL A 263 -14.15 -3.92 2.66
N VAL A 264 -14.62 -5.17 2.71
CA VAL A 264 -14.43 -6.16 1.64
C VAL A 264 -15.78 -6.80 1.34
N PRO A 265 -16.60 -6.20 0.46
CA PRO A 265 -17.87 -6.78 0.05
C PRO A 265 -17.68 -8.10 -0.71
N ASP A 266 -18.66 -9.01 -0.63
CA ASP A 266 -18.62 -10.31 -1.32
C ASP A 266 -18.40 -10.18 -2.83
N GLU A 267 -18.94 -9.13 -3.45
CA GLU A 267 -18.80 -8.88 -4.89
C GLU A 267 -17.33 -8.61 -5.32
N PHE A 268 -16.45 -8.25 -4.39
CA PHE A 268 -15.03 -8.07 -4.66
C PHE A 268 -14.17 -9.31 -4.43
N PHE A 269 -14.70 -10.33 -3.74
CA PHE A 269 -13.91 -11.54 -3.45
C PHE A 269 -13.41 -12.25 -4.69
N ASP A 270 -14.17 -12.22 -5.75
CA ASP A 270 -13.79 -12.85 -7.01
C ASP A 270 -12.59 -12.19 -7.68
N LYS A 271 -12.27 -10.98 -7.27
CA LYS A 271 -11.27 -10.10 -7.88
C LYS A 271 -10.06 -9.84 -6.98
N ILE A 272 -10.14 -10.26 -5.70
CA ILE A 272 -8.98 -10.17 -4.82
C ILE A 272 -7.87 -11.07 -5.35
N PRO A 273 -6.66 -10.52 -5.56
CA PRO A 273 -5.54 -11.30 -6.04
C PRO A 273 -5.09 -12.28 -4.94
N LEU A 274 -5.34 -13.56 -5.18
CA LEU A 274 -4.74 -14.63 -4.37
C LEU A 274 -3.31 -14.85 -4.89
N GLY A 275 -2.32 -14.64 -4.02
CA GLY A 275 -0.91 -14.85 -4.38
C GLY A 275 -0.54 -16.33 -4.51
N GLY A 276 0.57 -16.61 -5.24
CA GLY A 276 1.17 -17.94 -5.34
C GLY A 276 0.36 -18.93 -6.18
N VAL A 277 0.51 -20.21 -5.86
CA VAL A 277 -0.14 -21.36 -6.57
C VAL A 277 -1.68 -21.26 -6.54
N ALA A 278 -2.26 -20.64 -5.51
CA ALA A 278 -3.69 -20.42 -5.41
C ALA A 278 -4.23 -19.46 -6.50
N GLY A 279 -3.39 -18.55 -7.01
CA GLY A 279 -3.74 -17.69 -8.15
C GLY A 279 -3.83 -18.43 -9.48
N LEU A 280 -2.98 -19.44 -9.69
CA LEU A 280 -3.01 -20.30 -10.89
C LEU A 280 -4.23 -21.24 -10.90
N ALA A 281 -4.66 -21.72 -9.73
CA ALA A 281 -5.82 -22.60 -9.60
C ALA A 281 -7.18 -21.86 -9.83
N LYS A 282 -7.16 -20.54 -9.91
CA LYS A 282 -8.35 -19.70 -10.12
C LYS A 282 -9.03 -19.94 -11.49
N SER A 283 -8.28 -20.44 -12.48
CA SER A 283 -8.78 -20.72 -13.83
C SER A 283 -9.52 -22.05 -13.95
N LEU A 284 -9.56 -22.89 -12.91
CA LEU A 284 -10.27 -24.16 -12.93
C LEU A 284 -11.73 -23.98 -12.47
N PRO A 285 -12.72 -24.41 -13.28
CA PRO A 285 -14.14 -24.31 -12.91
C PRO A 285 -14.45 -25.02 -11.57
N GLY A 286 -15.14 -24.34 -10.65
CA GLY A 286 -15.52 -24.88 -9.34
C GLY A 286 -14.46 -24.83 -8.25
N LEU A 287 -13.17 -24.88 -8.58
CA LEU A 287 -12.09 -24.85 -7.58
C LEU A 287 -11.87 -23.42 -7.03
N GLY A 288 -12.11 -22.41 -7.86
CA GLY A 288 -11.99 -21.00 -7.48
C GLY A 288 -12.96 -20.60 -6.35
N SER A 289 -14.21 -21.04 -6.41
CA SER A 289 -15.22 -20.74 -5.35
C SER A 289 -14.90 -21.45 -4.03
N PHE A 290 -14.44 -22.69 -4.09
CA PHE A 290 -14.02 -23.45 -2.90
C PHE A 290 -12.79 -22.82 -2.21
N LEU A 291 -11.77 -22.46 -2.99
CA LEU A 291 -10.57 -21.79 -2.46
C LEU A 291 -10.88 -20.43 -1.86
N ARG A 292 -11.84 -19.70 -2.44
CA ARG A 292 -12.32 -18.42 -1.92
C ARG A 292 -13.05 -18.57 -0.58
N ARG A 293 -13.99 -19.51 -0.49
CA ARG A 293 -14.66 -19.82 0.79
C ARG A 293 -13.64 -20.17 1.87
N ARG A 294 -12.65 -20.97 1.54
CA ARG A 294 -11.60 -21.35 2.49
C ARG A 294 -10.66 -20.18 2.85
N ALA A 295 -10.43 -19.24 1.94
CA ALA A 295 -9.71 -18.00 2.24
C ALA A 295 -10.53 -17.08 3.15
N LEU A 296 -11.86 -16.97 2.92
CA LEU A 296 -12.79 -16.26 3.78
C LEU A 296 -12.84 -16.84 5.19
N ASP A 297 -12.94 -18.17 5.30
CA ASP A 297 -12.97 -18.84 6.60
C ASP A 297 -11.66 -18.63 7.39
N ARG A 298 -10.53 -18.47 6.68
CA ARG A 298 -9.26 -18.11 7.30
C ARG A 298 -9.20 -16.67 7.79
N TRP A 299 -9.99 -15.78 7.20
CA TRP A 299 -10.06 -14.37 7.58
C TRP A 299 -11.14 -14.09 8.64
N ARG A 300 -12.12 -14.98 8.76
CA ARG A 300 -13.14 -14.89 9.82
C ARG A 300 -12.47 -14.89 11.18
N GLY A 301 -12.80 -13.88 11.98
CA GLY A 301 -12.24 -13.70 13.32
C GLY A 301 -10.80 -13.19 13.37
N LYS A 302 -10.25 -12.72 12.23
CA LYS A 302 -8.94 -12.05 12.17
C LYS A 302 -9.13 -10.64 11.68
N PHE A 303 -8.41 -9.72 12.27
CA PHE A 303 -8.33 -8.35 11.78
C PHE A 303 -7.58 -8.29 10.44
N LEU A 304 -8.10 -7.51 9.52
CA LEU A 304 -7.53 -7.31 8.18
C LEU A 304 -6.74 -6.02 8.08
N SER A 305 -7.19 -4.95 8.74
CA SER A 305 -6.49 -3.68 8.79
C SER A 305 -5.25 -3.75 9.68
N TRP A 306 -4.25 -3.00 9.33
CA TRP A 306 -3.04 -2.91 10.13
C TRP A 306 -3.28 -2.30 11.52
N PRO A 307 -4.08 -1.22 11.70
CA PRO A 307 -4.36 -0.70 13.02
C PRO A 307 -4.91 -1.78 13.97
N ASN A 308 -5.95 -2.50 13.55
CA ASN A 308 -6.55 -3.55 14.38
C ASN A 308 -5.60 -4.72 14.65
N ARG A 309 -4.80 -5.11 13.66
CA ARG A 309 -3.81 -6.18 13.82
C ARG A 309 -2.69 -5.80 14.79
N LEU A 310 -2.23 -4.55 14.73
CA LEU A 310 -1.14 -4.06 15.59
C LEU A 310 -1.63 -3.86 17.03
N ALA A 311 -2.87 -3.39 17.20
CA ALA A 311 -3.49 -3.22 18.51
C ALA A 311 -3.98 -4.54 19.15
N GLY A 312 -4.14 -5.61 18.36
CA GLY A 312 -4.81 -6.83 18.81
C GLY A 312 -6.29 -6.66 19.14
N GLY A 313 -6.91 -5.55 18.71
CA GLY A 313 -8.29 -5.15 18.98
C GLY A 313 -8.87 -4.25 17.90
N GLU A 314 -10.19 -4.04 17.91
CA GLU A 314 -10.84 -3.18 16.94
C GLU A 314 -10.64 -1.69 17.28
N ILE A 315 -9.89 -0.99 16.44
CA ILE A 315 -9.75 0.48 16.44
C ILE A 315 -10.57 1.06 15.29
N VAL A 316 -10.38 0.55 14.07
CA VAL A 316 -11.17 0.92 12.90
C VAL A 316 -12.20 -0.16 12.61
N TRP A 317 -13.38 0.24 12.18
CA TRP A 317 -14.42 -0.72 11.86
C TRP A 317 -14.08 -1.54 10.62
N GLU A 318 -14.28 -2.86 10.70
CA GLU A 318 -14.05 -3.79 9.59
C GLU A 318 -15.33 -4.56 9.25
N ALA A 319 -15.63 -4.67 7.95
CA ALA A 319 -16.67 -5.53 7.45
C ALA A 319 -16.20 -6.37 6.27
N VAL A 320 -16.44 -7.67 6.36
CA VAL A 320 -16.04 -8.65 5.34
C VAL A 320 -17.23 -9.56 5.04
N GLY A 321 -17.54 -9.74 3.76
CA GLY A 321 -18.60 -10.64 3.34
C GLY A 321 -19.86 -9.93 2.88
N ALA A 322 -21.00 -10.34 3.37
CA ALA A 322 -22.32 -9.83 2.96
C ALA A 322 -22.57 -8.38 3.42
N VAL A 323 -21.83 -7.44 2.83
CA VAL A 323 -21.99 -6.00 3.08
C VAL A 323 -22.86 -5.42 1.98
N THR A 324 -24.12 -5.08 2.31
CA THR A 324 -25.00 -4.38 1.36
C THR A 324 -24.69 -2.89 1.31
N LEU A 325 -25.05 -2.23 0.20
CA LEU A 325 -24.88 -0.77 0.05
C LEU A 325 -25.61 0.00 1.14
N GLU A 326 -26.84 -0.43 1.49
CA GLU A 326 -27.65 0.20 2.53
C GLU A 326 -27.02 0.05 3.91
N SER A 327 -26.49 -1.13 4.23
CA SER A 327 -25.79 -1.37 5.51
C SER A 327 -24.53 -0.53 5.62
N LEU A 328 -23.77 -0.41 4.53
CA LEU A 328 -22.55 0.40 4.49
C LEU A 328 -22.89 1.90 4.56
N ALA A 329 -23.88 2.38 3.79
CA ALA A 329 -24.31 3.78 3.84
C ALA A 329 -24.79 4.17 5.25
N ARG A 330 -25.55 3.29 5.90
CA ARG A 330 -25.97 3.48 7.30
C ARG A 330 -24.74 3.61 8.20
N ARG A 331 -23.76 2.71 8.07
CA ARG A 331 -22.56 2.72 8.91
C ARG A 331 -21.70 3.97 8.70
N VAL A 332 -21.57 4.43 7.45
CA VAL A 332 -20.88 5.70 7.13
C VAL A 332 -21.60 6.88 7.79
N ARG A 333 -22.92 6.93 7.77
CA ARG A 333 -23.70 8.00 8.44
C ARG A 333 -23.60 7.92 9.95
N GLU A 334 -23.71 6.73 10.54
CA GLU A 334 -23.53 6.52 11.97
C GLU A 334 -22.19 7.07 12.43
N LEU A 335 -21.10 6.69 11.74
CA LEU A 335 -19.78 7.18 12.06
C LEU A 335 -19.67 8.71 11.85
N TRP A 336 -20.35 9.26 10.83
CA TRP A 336 -20.37 10.72 10.63
C TRP A 336 -21.11 11.47 11.73
N THR A 337 -22.23 10.96 12.19
CA THR A 337 -23.05 11.62 13.25
C THR A 337 -22.50 11.39 14.65
N ASP A 338 -21.74 10.31 14.86
CA ASP A 338 -21.08 10.00 16.14
C ASP A 338 -19.72 10.69 16.24
N GLU A 339 -19.73 11.97 16.61
CA GLU A 339 -18.51 12.76 16.80
C GLU A 339 -17.62 12.18 17.91
N VAL A 340 -18.23 11.76 19.02
CA VAL A 340 -17.50 11.15 20.15
C VAL A 340 -16.81 9.85 19.73
N GLY A 341 -17.49 9.00 18.94
CA GLY A 341 -16.92 7.78 18.41
C GLY A 341 -15.76 8.06 17.44
N ARG A 342 -15.88 9.07 16.56
CA ARG A 342 -14.77 9.47 15.69
C ARG A 342 -13.57 10.00 16.47
N GLU A 343 -13.79 10.84 17.49
CA GLU A 343 -12.72 11.34 18.34
C GLU A 343 -12.03 10.22 19.11
N LYS A 344 -12.80 9.25 19.62
CA LYS A 344 -12.27 8.05 20.27
C LYS A 344 -11.39 7.26 19.29
N MET A 345 -11.86 7.02 18.07
CA MET A 345 -11.10 6.31 17.03
C MET A 345 -9.79 7.06 16.70
N THR A 346 -9.85 8.37 16.51
CA THR A 346 -8.67 9.23 16.27
C THR A 346 -7.67 9.12 17.41
N ARG A 347 -8.15 9.16 18.66
CA ARG A 347 -7.31 9.02 19.85
C ARG A 347 -6.64 7.65 19.90
N SER A 348 -7.39 6.58 19.69
CA SER A 348 -6.84 5.22 19.69
C SER A 348 -5.83 4.99 18.57
N LEU A 349 -6.02 5.59 17.39
CA LEU A 349 -5.02 5.56 16.31
C LEU A 349 -3.73 6.28 16.71
N ARG A 350 -3.85 7.42 17.39
CA ARG A 350 -2.69 8.20 17.86
C ARG A 350 -1.93 7.44 18.96
N GLU A 351 -2.63 6.93 19.96
CA GLU A 351 -2.07 6.13 21.04
C GLU A 351 -1.33 4.90 20.49
N LEU A 352 -1.94 4.19 19.53
CA LEU A 352 -1.29 3.08 18.86
C LEU A 352 -0.02 3.52 18.10
N ALA A 353 -0.09 4.63 17.35
CA ALA A 353 1.08 5.14 16.60
C ALA A 353 2.25 5.50 17.52
N GLU A 354 1.97 6.04 18.71
CA GLU A 354 2.96 6.34 19.75
C GLU A 354 3.56 5.06 20.36
N GLU A 355 2.71 4.05 20.63
CA GLU A 355 3.11 2.78 21.26
C GLU A 355 4.01 1.94 20.35
N ILE A 356 3.67 1.80 19.07
CA ILE A 356 4.40 0.92 18.14
C ILE A 356 5.74 1.49 17.67
N GLY A 357 6.00 2.74 17.95
CA GLY A 357 7.27 3.41 17.67
C GLY A 357 7.24 4.35 16.44
N PRO A 358 8.36 4.99 16.14
CA PRO A 358 8.44 6.04 15.12
C PRO A 358 8.14 5.46 13.73
N GLY A 359 7.05 5.91 13.12
CA GLY A 359 6.73 5.57 11.74
C GLY A 359 7.69 6.22 10.75
N ALA A 360 7.83 7.54 10.81
CA ALA A 360 8.64 8.33 9.86
C ALA A 360 10.15 8.20 10.06
N GLY A 361 10.92 8.52 9.01
CA GLY A 361 12.38 8.42 8.96
C GLY A 361 12.89 7.00 8.66
N ALA A 362 12.00 6.08 8.36
CA ALA A 362 12.34 4.70 7.99
C ALA A 362 13.24 4.64 6.76
N ALA A 363 12.94 5.46 5.76
CA ALA A 363 13.69 5.51 4.50
C ALA A 363 15.13 5.95 4.73
N ASP A 364 15.38 6.92 5.61
CA ASP A 364 16.73 7.39 5.90
C ASP A 364 17.53 6.37 6.73
N ARG A 365 16.91 5.74 7.74
CA ARG A 365 17.54 4.66 8.53
C ARG A 365 17.90 3.46 7.65
N LEU A 366 16.95 3.02 6.80
CA LEU A 366 17.19 1.89 5.90
C LEU A 366 18.23 2.24 4.83
N ALA A 367 18.22 3.46 4.27
CA ALA A 367 19.20 3.92 3.31
C ALA A 367 20.62 3.99 3.89
N GLU A 368 20.75 4.35 5.17
CA GLU A 368 22.03 4.33 5.90
C GLU A 368 22.59 2.91 5.98
N ARG A 369 21.79 1.96 6.45
CA ARG A 369 22.18 0.55 6.55
C ARG A 369 22.60 -0.03 5.19
N ILE A 370 21.82 0.28 4.13
CA ILE A 370 22.14 -0.15 2.77
C ILE A 370 23.47 0.48 2.30
N GLY A 371 23.68 1.78 2.60
CA GLY A 371 24.91 2.49 2.24
C GLY A 371 26.15 1.88 2.88
N GLU A 372 26.10 1.55 4.18
CA GLU A 372 27.15 0.86 4.91
C GLU A 372 27.48 -0.50 4.27
N MET A 373 26.46 -1.29 3.96
CA MET A 373 26.62 -2.61 3.33
C MET A 373 27.18 -2.53 1.89
N ALA A 374 26.84 -1.47 1.16
CA ALA A 374 27.35 -1.24 -0.20
C ALA A 374 28.80 -0.74 -0.19
N ALA A 375 29.21 0.04 0.81
CA ALA A 375 30.56 0.60 0.96
C ALA A 375 31.58 -0.39 1.59
N GLY A 376 31.14 -1.32 2.41
CA GLY A 376 31.99 -2.31 3.11
C GLY A 376 32.56 -3.42 2.20
N ARG A 377 32.63 -3.16 0.90
CA ARG A 377 33.19 -4.00 -0.16
C ARG A 377 34.28 -3.25 -0.89
#